data_7bcdf201bc808af165220917404ac053
#
_entry.id   7bcdf201bc808af165220917404ac053
#
_cell.length_a   1.000
_cell.length_b   1.000
_cell.length_c   1.000
_cell.angle_alpha   90.00
_cell.angle_beta   90.00
_cell.angle_gamma   90.00
#
_symmetry.space_group_name_H-M   'P 1'
#
loop_
_entity.id
_entity.type
_entity.pdbx_description
1 polymer ?
#
loop_
_entity_poly.entity_id
_entity_poly.type
_entity_poly.pdbx_seq_one_letter_code
_entity_poly.pdbx_strand_id
1 'polypeptide(L)'
;MKEEIIALLKQMVAIPSVNSTPGEKKIGEFIEGYIRSIPYFQKHPDYVFIRKLKNDPLERRNVIALIRGEKGSTDKTIICHGHTDTVGVEDFGDYEEAAFSMDRLLELFRNADLPQDVREDYESGEYLFGRGCCDMKGGDAVFLVMARHICERIEAFHGNLVLSFNPVEENQHTGIIEAIDVFEELQKTYGLRYILAINNDYICPMYPGDPVKYIYTGAVGKVLPCFYIKGMETHVGQCFNGFDASMVAAQLVDLIHLNPALCDAYNGEMTLPPSVLKCKDLKKQYNVQTIHEAFVYFNYFLHNASTQEVVQKMTTLAGQALARVGDKMNARYKSYQELTGKVYEPKVYETEVLTYGELFDRVKKNYDGDLQKKLDEETERLRGAGTDSREISMEITRLLTELSGIRHPVIVFFFAAPYCPHNTLKHEIPEEEACYRKLAEIAAEFGKQSNETYELNQFFPSLTDSSYLKIDDSDQSIACLKRNFAQYDKLYAVPLERMKKLNIPAVNFGCWGKDAHRWTERVHVPYSFEVLPRLITYTFEKLFHEEVVL
;
A
#
# COMPACT_ATOMS: atom_id res chain seq x y z
N MET A 1 -22.10 -23.70 2.23
CA MET A 1 -21.21 -22.53 2.24
C MET A 1 -19.82 -22.85 1.67
N LYS A 2 -19.01 -23.79 2.22
CA LYS A 2 -17.66 -24.12 1.70
C LYS A 2 -17.63 -24.37 0.19
N GLU A 3 -18.43 -25.31 -0.31
CA GLU A 3 -18.48 -25.65 -1.73
C GLU A 3 -18.93 -24.48 -2.62
N GLU A 4 -19.77 -23.62 -2.10
CA GLU A 4 -20.23 -22.40 -2.78
C GLU A 4 -19.12 -21.36 -2.88
N ILE A 5 -18.32 -21.20 -1.81
CA ILE A 5 -17.16 -20.32 -1.81
C ILE A 5 -16.13 -20.82 -2.83
N ILE A 6 -15.82 -22.12 -2.83
CA ILE A 6 -14.89 -22.72 -3.80
C ILE A 6 -15.38 -22.52 -5.23
N ALA A 7 -16.67 -22.77 -5.50
CA ALA A 7 -17.24 -22.61 -6.83
C ALA A 7 -17.21 -21.16 -7.32
N LEU A 8 -17.48 -20.19 -6.41
CA LEU A 8 -17.41 -18.77 -6.73
C LEU A 8 -15.97 -18.33 -6.94
N LEU A 9 -15.04 -18.75 -6.05
CA LEU A 9 -13.62 -18.43 -6.18
C LEU A 9 -13.05 -18.90 -7.54
N LYS A 10 -13.37 -20.11 -7.98
CA LYS A 10 -12.94 -20.62 -9.29
C LYS A 10 -13.40 -19.71 -10.43
N GLN A 11 -14.64 -19.21 -10.36
CA GLN A 11 -15.17 -18.26 -11.36
C GLN A 11 -14.45 -16.91 -11.30
N MET A 12 -14.17 -16.40 -10.09
CA MET A 12 -13.46 -15.13 -9.93
C MET A 12 -12.00 -15.22 -10.36
N VAL A 13 -11.31 -16.31 -10.02
CA VAL A 13 -9.92 -16.55 -10.45
C VAL A 13 -9.84 -16.67 -11.98
N ALA A 14 -10.82 -17.31 -12.63
CA ALA A 14 -10.87 -17.42 -14.09
C ALA A 14 -11.00 -16.07 -14.84
N ILE A 15 -11.22 -14.97 -14.12
CA ILE A 15 -11.19 -13.61 -14.67
C ILE A 15 -9.82 -13.00 -14.36
N PRO A 16 -8.89 -12.87 -15.34
CA PRO A 16 -7.56 -12.30 -15.13
C PRO A 16 -7.66 -10.80 -14.85
N SER A 17 -7.84 -10.44 -13.58
CA SER A 17 -7.93 -9.03 -13.14
C SER A 17 -6.55 -8.46 -12.78
N VAL A 18 -5.55 -8.73 -13.61
CA VAL A 18 -4.21 -8.19 -13.43
C VAL A 18 -4.26 -6.67 -13.43
N ASN A 19 -3.57 -6.08 -12.46
CA ASN A 19 -3.51 -4.62 -12.29
C ASN A 19 -3.15 -3.90 -13.60
N SER A 20 -3.80 -2.78 -13.84
CA SER A 20 -3.65 -1.96 -15.05
C SER A 20 -4.05 -2.66 -16.36
N THR A 21 -4.93 -3.67 -16.29
CA THR A 21 -5.49 -4.35 -17.47
C THR A 21 -7.02 -4.24 -17.51
N PRO A 22 -7.65 -4.49 -18.69
CA PRO A 22 -9.12 -4.54 -18.79
C PRO A 22 -9.78 -5.65 -17.94
N GLY A 23 -9.01 -6.57 -17.38
CA GLY A 23 -9.50 -7.61 -16.48
C GLY A 23 -10.08 -7.05 -15.19
N GLU A 24 -9.53 -5.95 -14.67
CA GLU A 24 -10.06 -5.27 -13.48
C GLU A 24 -11.50 -4.75 -13.68
N LYS A 25 -11.83 -4.27 -14.88
CA LYS A 25 -13.22 -3.91 -15.21
C LYS A 25 -14.14 -5.13 -15.19
N LYS A 26 -13.69 -6.25 -15.77
CA LYS A 26 -14.49 -7.48 -15.89
C LYS A 26 -14.80 -8.12 -14.54
N ILE A 27 -13.84 -8.14 -13.62
CA ILE A 27 -14.09 -8.68 -12.27
C ILE A 27 -15.10 -7.80 -11.52
N GLY A 28 -15.02 -6.48 -11.62
CA GLY A 28 -16.02 -5.57 -11.05
C GLY A 28 -17.42 -5.79 -11.64
N GLU A 29 -17.54 -6.01 -12.95
CA GLU A 29 -18.81 -6.36 -13.62
C GLU A 29 -19.35 -7.71 -13.15
N PHE A 30 -18.49 -8.70 -12.95
CA PHE A 30 -18.86 -10.00 -12.42
C PHE A 30 -19.41 -9.90 -10.99
N ILE A 31 -18.72 -9.19 -10.09
CA ILE A 31 -19.14 -9.00 -8.69
C ILE A 31 -20.46 -8.22 -8.64
N GLU A 32 -20.63 -7.15 -9.44
CA GLU A 32 -21.90 -6.44 -9.58
C GLU A 32 -23.02 -7.39 -9.98
N GLY A 33 -22.80 -8.22 -11.00
CA GLY A 33 -23.77 -9.21 -11.47
C GLY A 33 -24.14 -10.22 -10.40
N TYR A 34 -23.18 -10.72 -9.65
CA TYR A 34 -23.42 -11.64 -8.53
C TYR A 34 -24.28 -10.98 -7.42
N ILE A 35 -23.91 -9.77 -6.97
CA ILE A 35 -24.67 -9.05 -5.94
C ILE A 35 -26.11 -8.80 -6.42
N ARG A 36 -26.30 -8.30 -7.65
CA ARG A 36 -27.64 -8.04 -8.20
C ARG A 36 -28.46 -9.31 -8.43
N SER A 37 -27.83 -10.49 -8.48
CA SER A 37 -28.56 -11.77 -8.57
C SER A 37 -29.22 -12.19 -7.25
N ILE A 38 -28.77 -11.65 -6.12
CA ILE A 38 -29.31 -11.94 -4.79
C ILE A 38 -30.73 -11.33 -4.67
N PRO A 39 -31.77 -12.09 -4.30
CA PRO A 39 -33.16 -11.61 -4.24
C PRO A 39 -33.37 -10.36 -3.38
N TYR A 40 -32.58 -10.19 -2.32
CA TYR A 40 -32.59 -8.99 -1.49
C TYR A 40 -32.28 -7.72 -2.30
N PHE A 41 -31.21 -7.74 -3.10
CA PHE A 41 -30.83 -6.61 -3.93
C PHE A 41 -31.70 -6.42 -5.16
N GLN A 42 -32.45 -7.45 -5.59
CA GLN A 42 -33.48 -7.28 -6.60
C GLN A 42 -34.67 -6.47 -6.06
N LYS A 43 -34.99 -6.63 -4.76
CA LYS A 43 -36.01 -5.83 -4.06
C LYS A 43 -35.50 -4.44 -3.67
N HIS A 44 -34.20 -4.28 -3.46
CA HIS A 44 -33.54 -3.05 -3.04
C HIS A 44 -32.40 -2.66 -4.00
N PRO A 45 -32.71 -2.36 -5.29
CA PRO A 45 -31.69 -2.06 -6.30
C PRO A 45 -30.89 -0.79 -6.00
N ASP A 46 -31.43 0.10 -5.21
CA ASP A 46 -30.82 1.34 -4.69
C ASP A 46 -29.79 1.10 -3.57
N TYR A 47 -29.67 -0.13 -3.06
CA TYR A 47 -28.63 -0.51 -2.12
C TYR A 47 -27.35 -1.03 -2.80
N VAL A 48 -27.27 -1.00 -4.13
CA VAL A 48 -26.08 -1.36 -4.90
C VAL A 48 -25.50 -0.11 -5.57
N PHE A 49 -24.31 0.27 -5.15
CA PHE A 49 -23.63 1.50 -5.54
C PHE A 49 -22.42 1.15 -6.42
N ILE A 50 -22.51 1.48 -7.70
CA ILE A 50 -21.42 1.31 -8.66
C ILE A 50 -20.78 2.67 -8.91
N ARG A 51 -19.50 2.80 -8.60
CA ARG A 51 -18.76 4.03 -8.79
C ARG A 51 -17.54 3.79 -9.68
N LYS A 52 -17.59 4.25 -10.92
CA LYS A 52 -16.41 4.27 -11.79
C LYS A 52 -15.36 5.20 -11.22
N LEU A 53 -14.10 4.78 -11.29
CA LEU A 53 -12.97 5.62 -10.88
C LEU A 53 -12.86 6.84 -11.78
N LYS A 54 -12.50 7.97 -11.17
CA LYS A 54 -12.38 9.27 -11.85
C LYS A 54 -11.20 9.25 -12.83
N ASN A 55 -11.45 9.71 -14.06
CA ASN A 55 -10.41 9.79 -15.10
C ASN A 55 -9.68 8.48 -15.40
N ASP A 56 -10.30 7.34 -15.15
CA ASP A 56 -9.73 6.03 -15.38
C ASP A 56 -10.03 5.52 -16.81
N PRO A 57 -9.03 5.37 -17.69
CA PRO A 57 -9.21 4.93 -19.05
C PRO A 57 -9.68 3.47 -19.17
N LEU A 58 -9.49 2.65 -18.12
CA LEU A 58 -9.94 1.27 -18.05
C LEU A 58 -11.38 1.13 -17.55
N GLU A 59 -12.01 2.24 -17.14
CA GLU A 59 -13.37 2.27 -16.57
C GLU A 59 -13.56 1.29 -15.38
N ARG A 60 -12.53 1.15 -14.56
CA ARG A 60 -12.59 0.36 -13.32
C ARG A 60 -13.61 0.96 -12.37
N ARG A 61 -14.11 0.13 -11.45
CA ARG A 61 -15.22 0.56 -10.59
C ARG A 61 -15.15 -0.04 -9.21
N ASN A 62 -15.53 0.72 -8.21
CA ASN A 62 -15.91 0.20 -6.91
C ASN A 62 -17.31 -0.42 -7.00
N VAL A 63 -17.46 -1.60 -6.43
CA VAL A 63 -18.75 -2.27 -6.27
C VAL A 63 -19.08 -2.29 -4.79
N ILE A 64 -20.05 -1.47 -4.38
CA ILE A 64 -20.42 -1.31 -2.98
C ILE A 64 -21.89 -1.70 -2.81
N ALA A 65 -22.22 -2.43 -1.73
CA ALA A 65 -23.57 -2.84 -1.45
C ALA A 65 -23.92 -2.70 0.04
N LEU A 66 -25.13 -2.24 0.34
CA LEU A 66 -25.65 -2.06 1.69
C LEU A 66 -26.65 -3.17 2.02
N ILE A 67 -26.41 -3.91 3.11
CA ILE A 67 -27.35 -4.84 3.70
C ILE A 67 -27.85 -4.22 5.00
N ARG A 68 -29.18 -4.08 5.14
CA ARG A 68 -29.83 -3.63 6.36
C ARG A 68 -30.62 -4.76 6.97
N GLY A 69 -30.21 -5.19 8.16
CA GLY A 69 -30.91 -6.23 8.89
C GLY A 69 -32.32 -5.78 9.31
N GLU A 70 -33.25 -6.71 9.29
CA GLU A 70 -34.66 -6.46 9.60
C GLU A 70 -35.06 -6.89 11.04
N LYS A 71 -34.13 -7.54 11.77
CA LYS A 71 -34.30 -7.87 13.18
C LYS A 71 -34.02 -6.63 14.04
N GLY A 72 -35.04 -5.79 14.24
CA GLY A 72 -34.92 -4.56 15.02
C GLY A 72 -34.33 -3.42 14.23
N SER A 73 -33.96 -2.34 14.93
CA SER A 73 -33.38 -1.13 14.32
C SER A 73 -32.08 -0.73 15.01
N THR A 74 -31.02 -0.56 14.25
CA THR A 74 -29.72 -0.08 14.74
C THR A 74 -29.00 0.72 13.66
N ASP A 75 -28.15 1.67 14.10
CA ASP A 75 -27.23 2.41 13.24
C ASP A 75 -25.87 1.70 13.07
N LYS A 76 -25.58 0.70 13.94
CA LYS A 76 -24.32 -0.03 13.89
C LYS A 76 -24.10 -0.68 12.54
N THR A 77 -22.94 -0.42 11.95
CA THR A 77 -22.59 -0.90 10.62
C THR A 77 -21.16 -1.41 10.60
N ILE A 78 -20.95 -2.59 10.01
CA ILE A 78 -19.63 -3.14 9.74
C ILE A 78 -19.37 -3.06 8.23
N ILE A 79 -18.20 -2.58 7.84
CA ILE A 79 -17.74 -2.62 6.44
C ILE A 79 -16.97 -3.93 6.25
N CYS A 80 -17.33 -4.70 5.23
CA CYS A 80 -16.57 -5.86 4.74
C CYS A 80 -15.95 -5.46 3.41
N HIS A 81 -14.63 -5.33 3.34
CA HIS A 81 -13.97 -4.85 2.13
C HIS A 81 -12.85 -5.77 1.67
N GLY A 82 -12.55 -5.71 0.39
CA GLY A 82 -11.44 -6.40 -0.24
C GLY A 82 -11.10 -5.80 -1.59
N HIS A 83 -9.94 -6.18 -2.13
CA HIS A 83 -9.52 -5.76 -3.46
C HIS A 83 -9.77 -6.85 -4.51
N THR A 84 -9.97 -6.43 -5.75
CA THR A 84 -10.39 -7.30 -6.84
C THR A 84 -9.32 -7.53 -7.89
N ASP A 85 -8.27 -6.73 -7.88
CA ASP A 85 -7.11 -6.85 -8.77
C ASP A 85 -6.08 -7.85 -8.24
N THR A 86 -5.13 -8.19 -9.09
CA THR A 86 -4.01 -9.09 -8.78
C THR A 86 -2.75 -8.56 -9.43
N VAL A 87 -1.59 -8.98 -8.96
CA VAL A 87 -0.33 -8.81 -9.71
C VAL A 87 -0.29 -9.65 -10.99
N GLY A 88 0.72 -9.45 -11.83
CA GLY A 88 0.96 -10.22 -13.05
C GLY A 88 1.26 -11.70 -12.80
N VAL A 89 1.52 -12.43 -13.89
CA VAL A 89 1.74 -13.89 -13.88
C VAL A 89 3.07 -14.29 -14.54
N GLU A 90 3.94 -13.34 -14.78
CA GLU A 90 5.25 -13.56 -15.42
C GLU A 90 6.13 -14.54 -14.62
N ASP A 91 5.91 -14.62 -13.31
CA ASP A 91 6.57 -15.55 -12.41
C ASP A 91 6.12 -17.02 -12.58
N PHE A 92 4.98 -17.26 -13.26
CA PHE A 92 4.50 -18.61 -13.54
C PHE A 92 5.30 -19.33 -14.63
N GLY A 93 6.04 -18.60 -15.50
CA GLY A 93 6.84 -19.20 -16.55
C GLY A 93 6.05 -20.16 -17.44
N ASP A 94 6.43 -21.44 -17.47
CA ASP A 94 5.76 -22.46 -18.28
C ASP A 94 4.29 -22.74 -17.87
N TYR A 95 3.87 -22.27 -16.70
CA TYR A 95 2.50 -22.41 -16.17
C TYR A 95 1.63 -21.16 -16.38
N GLU A 96 2.12 -20.11 -17.03
CA GLU A 96 1.45 -18.81 -17.18
C GLU A 96 0.02 -18.95 -17.72
N GLU A 97 -0.19 -19.77 -18.77
CA GLU A 97 -1.52 -20.02 -19.34
C GLU A 97 -2.53 -20.66 -18.37
N ALA A 98 -2.04 -21.33 -17.32
CA ALA A 98 -2.86 -21.98 -16.31
C ALA A 98 -3.01 -21.15 -15.02
N ALA A 99 -2.31 -20.03 -14.88
CA ALA A 99 -2.28 -19.23 -13.66
C ALA A 99 -3.67 -18.82 -13.15
N PHE A 100 -4.62 -18.61 -14.05
CA PHE A 100 -6.01 -18.26 -13.76
C PHE A 100 -6.98 -19.45 -13.95
N SER A 101 -6.49 -20.68 -13.99
CA SER A 101 -7.30 -21.89 -14.08
C SER A 101 -6.88 -22.89 -13.00
N MET A 102 -7.52 -22.77 -11.83
CA MET A 102 -7.15 -23.53 -10.62
C MET A 102 -7.13 -25.04 -10.86
N ASP A 103 -8.12 -25.60 -11.59
CA ASP A 103 -8.19 -27.03 -11.89
C ASP A 103 -7.07 -27.48 -12.84
N ARG A 104 -6.79 -26.68 -13.88
CA ARG A 104 -5.71 -26.98 -14.84
C ARG A 104 -4.33 -26.87 -14.17
N LEU A 105 -4.15 -25.90 -13.29
CA LEU A 105 -2.90 -25.73 -12.54
C LEU A 105 -2.65 -26.94 -11.62
N LEU A 106 -3.68 -27.42 -10.92
CA LEU A 106 -3.61 -28.65 -10.12
C LEU A 106 -3.26 -29.88 -10.96
N GLU A 107 -3.80 -30.00 -12.18
CA GLU A 107 -3.43 -31.09 -13.10
C GLU A 107 -1.95 -31.03 -13.51
N LEU A 108 -1.45 -29.85 -13.84
CA LEU A 108 -0.06 -29.63 -14.24
C LEU A 108 0.90 -29.89 -13.06
N PHE A 109 0.55 -29.50 -11.86
CA PHE A 109 1.36 -29.67 -10.64
C PHE A 109 1.54 -31.13 -10.24
N ARG A 110 0.71 -32.04 -10.75
CA ARG A 110 0.89 -33.49 -10.51
C ARG A 110 2.30 -33.96 -10.88
N ASN A 111 2.83 -33.49 -12.01
CA ASN A 111 4.12 -33.92 -12.54
C ASN A 111 5.18 -32.80 -12.54
N ALA A 112 4.88 -31.64 -11.98
CA ALA A 112 5.79 -30.51 -11.89
C ALA A 112 6.91 -30.77 -10.85
N ASP A 113 8.06 -30.16 -11.07
CA ASP A 113 9.11 -30.08 -10.04
C ASP A 113 8.78 -28.97 -9.06
N LEU A 114 8.08 -29.31 -8.00
CA LEU A 114 7.63 -28.37 -6.96
C LEU A 114 8.61 -28.33 -5.80
N PRO A 115 8.84 -27.16 -5.17
CA PRO A 115 9.48 -27.08 -3.87
C PRO A 115 8.83 -28.03 -2.87
N GLN A 116 9.61 -28.54 -1.92
CA GLN A 116 9.14 -29.59 -1.00
C GLN A 116 7.88 -29.20 -0.24
N ASP A 117 7.83 -28.01 0.32
CA ASP A 117 6.67 -27.48 1.07
C ASP A 117 5.42 -27.30 0.20
N VAL A 118 5.62 -26.91 -1.07
CA VAL A 118 4.53 -26.83 -2.06
C VAL A 118 4.02 -28.21 -2.43
N ARG A 119 4.93 -29.19 -2.59
CA ARG A 119 4.56 -30.58 -2.87
C ARG A 119 3.74 -31.19 -1.73
N GLU A 120 4.16 -30.96 -0.50
CA GLU A 120 3.46 -31.42 0.70
C GLU A 120 2.03 -30.81 0.78
N ASP A 121 1.90 -29.51 0.54
CA ASP A 121 0.61 -28.83 0.49
C ASP A 121 -0.28 -29.33 -0.67
N TYR A 122 0.29 -29.57 -1.84
CA TYR A 122 -0.41 -30.17 -2.99
C TYR A 122 -0.94 -31.58 -2.68
N GLU A 123 -0.11 -32.44 -2.10
CA GLU A 123 -0.44 -33.84 -1.78
C GLU A 123 -1.45 -33.95 -0.63
N SER A 124 -1.51 -32.96 0.27
CA SER A 124 -2.55 -32.90 1.32
C SER A 124 -3.97 -32.82 0.77
N GLY A 125 -4.15 -32.25 -0.42
CA GLY A 125 -5.45 -31.97 -1.01
C GLY A 125 -6.24 -30.87 -0.29
N GLU A 126 -5.61 -30.14 0.65
CA GLU A 126 -6.24 -29.09 1.44
C GLU A 126 -6.00 -27.68 0.85
N TYR A 127 -5.22 -27.56 -0.22
CA TYR A 127 -4.89 -26.29 -0.85
C TYR A 127 -5.43 -26.19 -2.28
N LEU A 128 -5.86 -25.00 -2.63
CA LEU A 128 -6.16 -24.59 -4.00
C LEU A 128 -5.10 -23.61 -4.47
N PHE A 129 -4.69 -23.73 -5.73
CA PHE A 129 -3.60 -22.97 -6.34
C PHE A 129 -4.13 -22.08 -7.47
N GLY A 130 -3.56 -20.88 -7.60
CA GLY A 130 -3.88 -19.96 -8.69
C GLY A 130 -3.65 -18.51 -8.32
N ARG A 131 -3.32 -17.66 -9.28
CA ARG A 131 -3.14 -16.24 -9.05
C ARG A 131 -4.43 -15.59 -8.53
N GLY A 132 -4.31 -14.90 -7.39
CA GLY A 132 -5.43 -14.23 -6.72
C GLY A 132 -6.31 -15.18 -5.88
N CYS A 133 -5.99 -16.47 -5.76
CA CYS A 133 -6.80 -17.38 -4.95
C CYS A 133 -6.66 -17.11 -3.45
N CYS A 134 -5.50 -16.59 -3.05
CA CYS A 134 -5.17 -16.22 -1.69
C CYS A 134 -5.26 -14.69 -1.51
N ASP A 135 -4.68 -13.94 -2.43
CA ASP A 135 -4.53 -12.51 -2.44
C ASP A 135 -5.33 -11.90 -3.62
N MET A 136 -6.60 -11.35 -3.43
CA MET A 136 -7.41 -11.74 -2.25
C MET A 136 -8.82 -12.19 -2.64
N LYS A 137 -9.01 -12.73 -3.87
CA LYS A 137 -10.34 -13.20 -4.35
C LYS A 137 -10.97 -14.27 -3.45
N GLY A 138 -10.13 -15.03 -2.70
CA GLY A 138 -10.59 -15.97 -1.68
C GLY A 138 -11.41 -15.27 -0.61
N GLY A 139 -10.90 -14.16 -0.10
CA GLY A 139 -11.59 -13.31 0.86
C GLY A 139 -12.87 -12.68 0.31
N ASP A 140 -12.81 -12.18 -0.92
CA ASP A 140 -13.99 -11.62 -1.60
C ASP A 140 -15.09 -12.67 -1.78
N ALA A 141 -14.73 -13.89 -2.18
CA ALA A 141 -15.68 -15.00 -2.33
C ALA A 141 -16.34 -15.37 -0.99
N VAL A 142 -15.59 -15.35 0.12
CA VAL A 142 -16.13 -15.53 1.47
C VAL A 142 -17.19 -14.48 1.76
N PHE A 143 -16.88 -13.20 1.59
CA PHE A 143 -17.84 -12.11 1.86
C PHE A 143 -19.08 -12.18 0.97
N LEU A 144 -18.93 -12.47 -0.31
CA LEU A 144 -20.05 -12.57 -1.25
C LEU A 144 -21.01 -13.71 -0.90
N VAL A 145 -20.48 -14.89 -0.55
CA VAL A 145 -21.33 -16.04 -0.16
C VAL A 145 -21.98 -15.79 1.21
N MET A 146 -21.24 -15.27 2.19
CA MET A 146 -21.81 -14.89 3.49
C MET A 146 -22.93 -13.85 3.33
N ALA A 147 -22.71 -12.83 2.51
CA ALA A 147 -23.74 -11.81 2.24
C ALA A 147 -25.02 -12.41 1.65
N ARG A 148 -24.90 -13.38 0.71
CA ARG A 148 -26.05 -14.09 0.17
C ARG A 148 -26.81 -14.83 1.28
N HIS A 149 -26.12 -15.59 2.12
CA HIS A 149 -26.77 -16.34 3.22
C HIS A 149 -27.43 -15.41 4.25
N ILE A 150 -26.83 -14.26 4.57
CA ILE A 150 -27.44 -13.24 5.43
C ILE A 150 -28.70 -12.68 4.78
N CYS A 151 -28.65 -12.33 3.49
CA CYS A 151 -29.79 -11.80 2.75
C CYS A 151 -30.95 -12.80 2.62
N GLU A 152 -30.67 -14.11 2.57
CA GLU A 152 -31.70 -15.17 2.58
C GLU A 152 -32.47 -15.26 3.91
N ARG A 153 -31.90 -14.71 4.98
CA ARG A 153 -32.44 -14.69 6.35
C ARG A 153 -32.43 -13.30 6.96
N ILE A 154 -32.70 -12.30 6.16
CA ILE A 154 -32.52 -10.89 6.50
C ILE A 154 -33.36 -10.46 7.71
N GLU A 155 -34.56 -11.07 7.88
CA GLU A 155 -35.44 -10.84 9.02
C GLU A 155 -34.86 -11.35 10.35
N ALA A 156 -33.88 -12.24 10.31
CA ALA A 156 -33.15 -12.73 11.49
C ALA A 156 -31.86 -11.94 11.75
N PHE A 157 -31.42 -11.13 10.83
CA PHE A 157 -30.16 -10.39 10.95
C PHE A 157 -30.37 -9.03 11.64
N HIS A 158 -29.59 -8.78 12.70
CA HIS A 158 -29.53 -7.49 13.40
C HIS A 158 -28.22 -6.79 13.07
N GLY A 159 -28.28 -5.54 12.62
CA GLY A 159 -27.11 -4.76 12.20
C GLY A 159 -27.14 -4.39 10.72
N ASN A 160 -26.14 -3.65 10.29
CA ASN A 160 -25.97 -3.30 8.89
C ASN A 160 -24.58 -3.72 8.42
N LEU A 161 -24.47 -4.17 7.17
CA LEU A 161 -23.21 -4.44 6.51
C LEU A 161 -23.06 -3.56 5.27
N VAL A 162 -21.87 -3.06 5.04
CA VAL A 162 -21.46 -2.48 3.77
C VAL A 162 -20.41 -3.38 3.17
N LEU A 163 -20.69 -3.97 2.02
CA LEU A 163 -19.69 -4.69 1.22
C LEU A 163 -18.99 -3.67 0.33
N SER A 164 -17.69 -3.75 0.19
CA SER A 164 -16.91 -2.86 -0.68
C SER A 164 -15.81 -3.64 -1.38
N PHE A 165 -15.94 -3.81 -2.68
CA PHE A 165 -14.96 -4.47 -3.53
C PHE A 165 -14.29 -3.43 -4.42
N ASN A 166 -12.99 -3.25 -4.22
CA ASN A 166 -12.23 -2.11 -4.75
C ASN A 166 -11.16 -2.59 -5.73
N PRO A 167 -10.97 -1.95 -6.89
CA PRO A 167 -9.84 -2.21 -7.78
C PRO A 167 -8.59 -1.42 -7.36
N VAL A 168 -7.44 -1.73 -7.96
CA VAL A 168 -6.18 -0.93 -7.91
C VAL A 168 -5.47 -0.97 -6.56
N GLU A 169 -5.70 -1.98 -5.73
CA GLU A 169 -4.95 -2.13 -4.47
C GLU A 169 -3.46 -2.34 -4.77
N GLU A 170 -3.13 -3.22 -5.69
CA GLU A 170 -1.79 -3.64 -6.09
C GLU A 170 -0.94 -2.53 -6.76
N ASN A 171 -1.41 -1.29 -6.75
CA ASN A 171 -0.72 -0.15 -7.35
C ASN A 171 -0.86 1.13 -6.50
N GLN A 172 -1.97 1.86 -6.63
CA GLN A 172 -2.14 3.20 -6.04
C GLN A 172 -3.33 3.32 -5.09
N HIS A 173 -4.03 2.24 -4.79
CA HIS A 173 -5.20 2.21 -3.89
C HIS A 173 -6.32 3.19 -4.26
N THR A 174 -6.40 3.58 -5.53
CA THR A 174 -7.41 4.58 -5.97
C THR A 174 -8.84 4.08 -5.77
N GLY A 175 -9.07 2.77 -5.79
CA GLY A 175 -10.35 2.17 -5.48
C GLY A 175 -10.86 2.57 -4.11
N ILE A 176 -10.16 2.20 -3.06
CA ILE A 176 -10.57 2.50 -1.66
C ILE A 176 -10.53 4.01 -1.40
N ILE A 177 -9.55 4.75 -1.96
CA ILE A 177 -9.45 6.20 -1.81
C ILE A 177 -10.73 6.88 -2.31
N GLU A 178 -11.29 6.45 -3.45
CA GLU A 178 -12.53 6.99 -3.99
C GLU A 178 -13.80 6.39 -3.33
N ALA A 179 -13.71 5.21 -2.71
CA ALA A 179 -14.81 4.61 -1.95
C ALA A 179 -15.19 5.45 -0.71
N ILE A 180 -14.26 6.26 -0.17
CA ILE A 180 -14.52 7.21 0.92
C ILE A 180 -15.71 8.13 0.60
N ASP A 181 -15.85 8.55 -0.66
CA ASP A 181 -16.98 9.37 -1.11
C ASP A 181 -18.32 8.64 -0.85
N VAL A 182 -18.35 7.33 -1.14
CA VAL A 182 -19.54 6.51 -0.97
C VAL A 182 -19.82 6.22 0.50
N PHE A 183 -18.79 5.95 1.31
CA PHE A 183 -18.99 5.71 2.75
C PHE A 183 -19.58 6.93 3.45
N GLU A 184 -19.14 8.14 3.11
CA GLU A 184 -19.77 9.38 3.62
C GLU A 184 -21.21 9.56 3.11
N GLU A 185 -21.48 9.25 1.83
CA GLU A 185 -22.83 9.30 1.25
C GLU A 185 -23.77 8.35 2.00
N LEU A 186 -23.36 7.11 2.21
CA LEU A 186 -24.11 6.08 2.93
C LEU A 186 -24.38 6.49 4.38
N GLN A 187 -23.38 7.00 5.08
CA GLN A 187 -23.50 7.47 6.45
C GLN A 187 -24.59 8.56 6.56
N LYS A 188 -24.57 9.53 5.64
CA LYS A 188 -25.53 10.63 5.64
C LYS A 188 -26.94 10.20 5.22
N THR A 189 -27.03 9.36 4.18
CA THR A 189 -28.32 8.98 3.58
C THR A 189 -29.09 8.00 4.45
N TYR A 190 -28.38 7.05 5.05
CA TYR A 190 -29.02 5.94 5.80
C TYR A 190 -28.80 6.03 7.31
N GLY A 191 -28.10 7.05 7.80
CA GLY A 191 -27.83 7.25 9.23
C GLY A 191 -26.90 6.19 9.82
N LEU A 192 -25.93 5.69 9.04
CA LEU A 192 -25.04 4.61 9.44
C LEU A 192 -23.95 5.08 10.40
N ARG A 193 -23.58 4.22 11.36
CA ARG A 193 -22.44 4.41 12.24
C ARG A 193 -21.48 3.24 12.07
N TYR A 194 -20.37 3.50 11.39
CA TYR A 194 -19.32 2.50 11.18
C TYR A 194 -18.63 2.19 12.50
N ILE A 195 -18.72 0.94 12.94
CA ILE A 195 -18.11 0.47 14.21
C ILE A 195 -16.84 -0.33 13.96
N LEU A 196 -16.69 -0.91 12.78
CA LEU A 196 -15.53 -1.70 12.36
C LEU A 196 -15.53 -1.82 10.84
N ALA A 197 -14.35 -1.90 10.26
CA ALA A 197 -14.14 -2.43 8.92
C ALA A 197 -13.34 -3.74 9.02
N ILE A 198 -13.79 -4.76 8.30
CA ILE A 198 -13.10 -6.05 8.22
C ILE A 198 -12.56 -6.20 6.80
N ASN A 199 -11.25 -6.26 6.68
CA ASN A 199 -10.57 -6.72 5.49
C ASN A 199 -10.42 -8.24 5.56
N ASN A 200 -10.48 -8.89 4.42
CA ASN A 200 -10.27 -10.33 4.33
C ASN A 200 -9.06 -10.66 3.43
N ASP A 201 -8.07 -9.78 3.49
CA ASP A 201 -6.78 -9.97 2.84
C ASP A 201 -6.00 -11.11 3.49
N TYR A 202 -5.16 -11.80 2.73
CA TYR A 202 -4.55 -13.05 3.19
C TYR A 202 -3.72 -12.91 4.47
N ILE A 203 -3.62 -14.01 5.19
CA ILE A 203 -2.67 -14.21 6.27
C ILE A 203 -1.81 -15.44 5.97
N CYS A 204 -0.57 -15.42 6.41
CA CYS A 204 0.38 -16.50 6.14
C CYS A 204 1.16 -16.88 7.40
N PRO A 205 1.77 -18.10 7.43
CA PRO A 205 2.70 -18.48 8.49
C PRO A 205 3.91 -17.53 8.52
N MET A 206 4.33 -17.10 9.70
CA MET A 206 5.53 -16.28 9.88
C MET A 206 6.83 -17.09 9.79
N TYR A 207 6.74 -18.40 10.04
CA TYR A 207 7.87 -19.32 9.92
C TYR A 207 7.37 -20.73 9.50
N PRO A 208 8.24 -21.61 8.96
CA PRO A 208 7.82 -22.95 8.57
C PRO A 208 7.19 -23.73 9.72
N GLY A 209 5.97 -24.25 9.52
CA GLY A 209 5.23 -25.01 10.55
C GLY A 209 4.47 -24.16 11.57
N ASP A 210 4.37 -22.86 11.38
CA ASP A 210 3.61 -21.95 12.22
C ASP A 210 2.11 -22.26 12.16
N PRO A 211 1.47 -22.63 13.28
CA PRO A 211 0.03 -22.94 13.31
C PRO A 211 -0.84 -21.69 13.58
N VAL A 212 -0.22 -20.56 13.97
CA VAL A 212 -0.93 -19.37 14.46
C VAL A 212 -1.64 -18.64 13.32
N LYS A 213 -2.88 -18.25 13.57
CA LYS A 213 -3.67 -17.40 12.69
C LYS A 213 -3.61 -15.96 13.20
N TYR A 214 -3.07 -15.08 12.38
CA TYR A 214 -2.85 -13.70 12.77
C TYR A 214 -4.07 -12.83 12.47
N ILE A 215 -4.46 -12.01 13.44
CA ILE A 215 -5.48 -10.96 13.29
C ILE A 215 -4.75 -9.63 13.41
N TYR A 216 -4.81 -8.80 12.38
CA TYR A 216 -4.17 -7.51 12.39
C TYR A 216 -5.18 -6.40 12.69
N THR A 217 -4.89 -5.56 13.69
CA THR A 217 -5.78 -4.51 14.17
C THR A 217 -5.44 -3.13 13.60
N GLY A 218 -4.70 -3.11 12.51
CA GLY A 218 -4.28 -1.93 11.79
C GLY A 218 -3.41 -2.27 10.60
N ALA A 219 -2.83 -1.26 10.00
CA ALA A 219 -2.04 -1.36 8.78
C ALA A 219 -0.74 -0.56 8.87
N VAL A 220 0.34 -1.13 8.32
CA VAL A 220 1.60 -0.41 8.18
C VAL A 220 1.44 0.77 7.22
N GLY A 221 2.00 1.91 7.59
CA GLY A 221 2.10 3.06 6.71
C GLY A 221 3.30 2.98 5.79
N LYS A 222 3.25 3.75 4.71
CA LYS A 222 4.35 3.86 3.74
C LYS A 222 4.51 5.28 3.23
N VAL A 223 5.75 5.72 3.19
CA VAL A 223 6.16 6.91 2.45
C VAL A 223 7.27 6.54 1.46
N LEU A 224 7.42 7.33 0.41
CA LEU A 224 8.56 7.26 -0.51
C LEU A 224 9.47 8.48 -0.32
N PRO A 225 10.50 8.40 0.54
CA PRO A 225 11.56 9.39 0.60
C PRO A 225 12.34 9.40 -0.71
N CYS A 226 12.35 10.55 -1.37
CA CYS A 226 13.00 10.80 -2.66
C CYS A 226 14.07 11.86 -2.51
N PHE A 227 15.18 11.69 -3.23
CA PHE A 227 16.30 12.62 -3.24
C PHE A 227 16.66 12.96 -4.69
N TYR A 228 16.44 14.20 -5.08
CA TYR A 228 17.06 14.76 -6.26
C TYR A 228 18.40 15.35 -5.86
N ILE A 229 19.45 14.96 -6.56
CA ILE A 229 20.82 15.32 -6.26
C ILE A 229 21.38 16.09 -7.45
N LYS A 230 21.77 17.33 -7.23
CA LYS A 230 22.53 18.13 -8.19
C LYS A 230 23.96 18.24 -7.68
N GLY A 231 24.89 17.75 -8.47
CA GLY A 231 26.32 17.88 -8.25
C GLY A 231 26.91 19.05 -9.01
N MET A 232 28.21 18.97 -9.22
CA MET A 232 28.97 19.89 -10.04
C MET A 232 29.82 19.08 -11.04
N GLU A 233 29.37 19.06 -12.29
CA GLU A 233 30.08 18.32 -13.34
C GLU A 233 31.43 18.92 -13.69
N THR A 234 32.33 18.08 -14.17
CA THR A 234 33.63 18.50 -14.69
C THR A 234 34.10 17.48 -15.73
N HIS A 235 35.05 17.91 -16.58
CA HIS A 235 35.73 17.00 -17.48
C HIS A 235 36.46 15.90 -16.69
N VAL A 236 36.39 14.63 -17.11
CA VAL A 236 37.03 13.51 -16.39
C VAL A 236 38.53 13.68 -16.17
N GLY A 237 39.20 14.40 -17.05
CA GLY A 237 40.61 14.79 -16.86
C GLY A 237 40.86 15.81 -15.72
N GLN A 238 39.78 16.35 -15.15
CA GLN A 238 39.78 17.29 -14.01
C GLN A 238 38.86 16.82 -12.90
N CYS A 239 38.70 15.51 -12.73
CA CYS A 239 37.69 14.88 -11.89
C CYS A 239 37.62 15.39 -10.43
N PHE A 240 38.73 15.89 -9.89
CA PHE A 240 38.76 16.48 -8.54
C PHE A 240 38.23 17.94 -8.49
N ASN A 241 37.88 18.57 -9.62
CA ASN A 241 37.35 19.93 -9.64
C ASN A 241 35.80 19.96 -9.57
N GLY A 242 35.16 18.82 -9.74
CA GLY A 242 33.71 18.68 -9.65
C GLY A 242 33.23 18.13 -8.29
N PHE A 243 31.93 17.83 -8.21
CA PHE A 243 31.30 17.11 -7.10
C PHE A 243 30.29 16.15 -7.70
N ASP A 244 30.62 14.87 -7.70
CA ASP A 244 29.90 13.85 -8.48
C ASP A 244 28.61 13.43 -7.79
N ALA A 245 27.47 13.61 -8.47
CA ALA A 245 26.14 13.27 -7.93
C ALA A 245 25.96 11.76 -7.69
N SER A 246 26.63 10.89 -8.47
CA SER A 246 26.54 9.44 -8.27
C SER A 246 27.23 8.97 -6.99
N MET A 247 28.32 9.63 -6.58
CA MET A 247 28.96 9.34 -5.30
C MET A 247 28.03 9.69 -4.13
N VAL A 248 27.26 10.78 -4.26
CA VAL A 248 26.26 11.18 -3.25
C VAL A 248 25.11 10.18 -3.20
N ALA A 249 24.60 9.76 -4.37
CA ALA A 249 23.56 8.74 -4.46
C ALA A 249 23.98 7.41 -3.81
N ALA A 250 25.21 6.94 -4.12
CA ALA A 250 25.77 5.75 -3.50
C ALA A 250 25.92 5.88 -1.96
N GLN A 251 26.28 7.06 -1.47
CA GLN A 251 26.40 7.30 -0.03
C GLN A 251 25.05 7.38 0.67
N LEU A 252 23.99 7.89 0.01
CA LEU A 252 22.63 7.81 0.53
C LEU A 252 22.15 6.36 0.62
N VAL A 253 22.42 5.54 -0.40
CA VAL A 253 22.09 4.11 -0.37
C VAL A 253 22.80 3.41 0.79
N ASP A 254 24.09 3.65 0.99
CA ASP A 254 24.89 3.09 2.09
C ASP A 254 24.34 3.46 3.49
N LEU A 255 23.84 4.69 3.63
CA LEU A 255 23.31 5.18 4.90
C LEU A 255 21.89 4.69 5.22
N ILE A 256 21.06 4.46 4.20
CA ILE A 256 19.61 4.27 4.36
C ILE A 256 19.19 2.83 4.11
N HIS A 257 19.72 2.18 3.05
CA HIS A 257 19.26 0.86 2.63
C HIS A 257 19.55 -0.22 3.68
N LEU A 258 18.50 -0.94 4.06
CA LEU A 258 18.52 -2.03 5.06
C LEU A 258 19.09 -1.60 6.43
N ASN A 259 19.04 -0.31 6.75
CA ASN A 259 19.55 0.20 8.02
C ASN A 259 18.50 0.03 9.13
N PRO A 260 18.70 -0.90 10.12
CA PRO A 260 17.72 -1.16 11.16
C PRO A 260 17.56 0.02 12.16
N ALA A 261 18.51 0.96 12.21
CA ALA A 261 18.37 2.16 13.02
C ALA A 261 17.27 3.13 12.50
N LEU A 262 16.77 2.86 11.29
CA LEU A 262 15.69 3.63 10.67
C LEU A 262 14.33 2.92 10.76
N CYS A 263 14.26 1.72 11.33
CA CYS A 263 12.99 1.08 11.62
C CYS A 263 12.15 1.97 12.54
N ASP A 264 10.85 1.96 12.30
CA ASP A 264 9.86 2.58 13.18
C ASP A 264 9.22 1.51 14.08
N ALA A 265 8.72 1.90 15.24
CA ALA A 265 8.18 0.96 16.19
C ALA A 265 6.97 1.54 16.94
N TYR A 266 6.02 0.68 17.25
CA TYR A 266 4.92 0.97 18.16
C TYR A 266 4.60 -0.29 18.98
N ASN A 267 4.49 -0.14 20.29
CA ASN A 267 4.11 -1.20 21.24
C ASN A 267 4.84 -2.55 21.05
N GLY A 268 6.13 -2.49 20.72
CA GLY A 268 6.96 -3.70 20.54
C GLY A 268 7.01 -4.27 19.12
N GLU A 269 6.12 -3.85 18.24
CA GLU A 269 6.16 -4.20 16.82
C GLU A 269 7.03 -3.22 16.04
N MET A 270 7.90 -3.75 15.17
CA MET A 270 8.86 -2.96 14.39
C MET A 270 8.61 -3.13 12.90
N THR A 271 8.77 -2.03 12.15
CA THR A 271 8.77 -2.09 10.68
C THR A 271 10.01 -2.81 10.15
N LEU A 272 9.94 -3.26 8.90
CA LEU A 272 11.15 -3.59 8.15
C LEU A 272 11.97 -2.33 7.88
N PRO A 273 13.32 -2.44 7.75
CA PRO A 273 14.17 -1.31 7.42
C PRO A 273 13.89 -0.78 6.02
N PRO A 274 14.22 0.50 5.75
CA PRO A 274 14.04 1.09 4.43
C PRO A 274 14.79 0.31 3.34
N SER A 275 14.16 0.21 2.16
CA SER A 275 14.76 -0.43 0.99
C SER A 275 14.87 0.53 -0.18
N VAL A 276 16.04 0.57 -0.84
CA VAL A 276 16.18 1.31 -2.08
C VAL A 276 15.35 0.66 -3.18
N LEU A 277 14.51 1.46 -3.85
CA LEU A 277 13.69 1.01 -4.96
C LEU A 277 14.23 1.51 -6.31
N LYS A 278 14.92 2.65 -6.29
CA LYS A 278 15.53 3.20 -7.50
C LYS A 278 16.78 4.02 -7.15
N CYS A 279 17.83 3.83 -7.94
CA CYS A 279 19.02 4.65 -7.91
C CYS A 279 19.54 4.79 -9.35
N LYS A 280 19.55 6.01 -9.86
CA LYS A 280 20.01 6.28 -11.24
C LYS A 280 20.66 7.65 -11.37
N ASP A 281 21.56 7.79 -12.35
CA ASP A 281 21.95 9.09 -12.86
C ASP A 281 20.91 9.63 -13.87
N LEU A 282 20.94 10.92 -14.13
CA LEU A 282 20.04 11.57 -15.09
C LEU A 282 20.71 11.93 -16.42
N LYS A 283 21.88 11.40 -16.67
CA LYS A 283 22.66 11.64 -17.88
C LYS A 283 21.99 11.00 -19.09
N LYS A 284 21.62 11.81 -20.07
CA LYS A 284 20.87 11.34 -21.25
C LYS A 284 21.77 10.75 -22.34
N GLN A 285 23.02 11.19 -22.43
CA GLN A 285 23.96 10.79 -23.47
C GLN A 285 25.38 10.69 -22.92
N TYR A 286 26.21 9.85 -23.56
CA TYR A 286 27.63 9.81 -23.25
C TYR A 286 28.29 11.15 -23.56
N ASN A 287 29.08 11.63 -22.59
CA ASN A 287 30.07 12.72 -22.74
C ASN A 287 31.20 12.42 -21.76
N VAL A 288 32.33 13.10 -21.92
CA VAL A 288 33.54 12.95 -21.07
C VAL A 288 33.45 13.79 -19.79
N GLN A 289 32.29 13.95 -19.21
CA GLN A 289 32.03 14.68 -17.95
C GLN A 289 31.60 13.74 -16.83
N THR A 290 31.86 14.14 -15.58
CA THR A 290 31.35 13.49 -14.39
C THR A 290 29.80 13.64 -14.31
N ILE A 291 29.15 12.89 -13.43
CA ILE A 291 27.69 12.90 -13.33
C ILE A 291 27.22 14.16 -12.59
N HIS A 292 26.37 14.94 -13.28
CA HIS A 292 25.82 16.19 -12.78
C HIS A 292 24.61 16.00 -11.88
N GLU A 293 23.71 15.07 -12.23
CA GLU A 293 22.45 14.87 -11.55
C GLU A 293 22.19 13.39 -11.30
N ALA A 294 21.56 13.08 -10.16
CA ALA A 294 21.13 11.72 -9.81
C ALA A 294 19.81 11.74 -9.07
N PHE A 295 19.12 10.60 -9.07
CA PHE A 295 17.85 10.39 -8.40
C PHE A 295 17.85 9.07 -7.63
N VAL A 296 17.42 9.12 -6.37
CA VAL A 296 17.31 7.95 -5.49
C VAL A 296 16.00 8.03 -4.74
N TYR A 297 15.28 6.90 -4.61
CA TYR A 297 14.16 6.81 -3.68
C TYR A 297 14.06 5.46 -2.98
N PHE A 298 13.42 5.48 -1.82
CA PHE A 298 13.33 4.34 -0.92
C PHE A 298 11.87 4.04 -0.58
N ASN A 299 11.58 2.78 -0.28
CA ASN A 299 10.43 2.39 0.50
C ASN A 299 10.75 2.64 1.97
N TYR A 300 9.84 3.28 2.71
CA TYR A 300 9.99 3.54 4.14
C TYR A 300 8.67 3.27 4.85
N PHE A 301 8.65 2.24 5.69
CA PHE A 301 7.48 1.86 6.45
C PHE A 301 7.35 2.63 7.75
N LEU A 302 6.09 2.85 8.19
CA LEU A 302 5.74 3.61 9.38
C LEU A 302 4.74 2.83 10.24
N HIS A 303 4.97 2.82 11.56
CA HIS A 303 4.01 2.37 12.57
C HIS A 303 3.45 3.53 13.38
N ASN A 304 4.30 4.54 13.70
CA ASN A 304 3.92 5.65 14.54
C ASN A 304 4.67 6.97 14.24
N ALA A 305 5.78 6.91 13.50
CA ALA A 305 6.57 8.09 13.21
C ALA A 305 5.80 9.10 12.36
N SER A 306 5.86 10.37 12.74
CA SER A 306 5.31 11.48 11.97
C SER A 306 6.12 11.75 10.71
N THR A 307 5.50 12.38 9.72
CA THR A 307 6.23 12.80 8.51
C THR A 307 7.31 13.84 8.79
N GLN A 308 7.16 14.66 9.87
CA GLN A 308 8.24 15.58 10.32
C GLN A 308 9.48 14.82 10.76
N GLU A 309 9.31 13.74 11.53
CA GLU A 309 10.44 12.90 11.97
C GLU A 309 11.13 12.23 10.78
N VAL A 310 10.36 11.77 9.79
CA VAL A 310 10.93 11.23 8.55
C VAL A 310 11.72 12.30 7.81
N VAL A 311 11.16 13.49 7.60
CA VAL A 311 11.86 14.62 6.96
C VAL A 311 13.16 14.93 7.69
N GLN A 312 13.11 15.05 9.01
CA GLN A 312 14.29 15.36 9.83
C GLN A 312 15.38 14.28 9.72
N LYS A 313 15.00 13.00 9.84
CA LYS A 313 15.94 11.87 9.69
C LYS A 313 16.58 11.87 8.29
N MET A 314 15.77 11.99 7.25
CA MET A 314 16.23 11.92 5.85
C MET A 314 17.10 13.11 5.45
N THR A 315 16.75 14.32 5.86
CA THR A 315 17.58 15.52 5.58
C THR A 315 18.89 15.50 6.37
N THR A 316 18.87 14.96 7.60
CA THR A 316 20.11 14.75 8.37
C THR A 316 21.05 13.77 7.67
N LEU A 317 20.53 12.63 7.19
CA LEU A 317 21.32 11.65 6.45
C LEU A 317 21.81 12.21 5.11
N ALA A 318 21.02 13.05 4.45
CA ALA A 318 21.44 13.76 3.23
C ALA A 318 22.62 14.69 3.50
N GLY A 319 22.60 15.44 4.59
CA GLY A 319 23.74 16.26 5.04
C GLY A 319 24.99 15.43 5.33
N GLN A 320 24.83 14.29 6.01
CA GLN A 320 25.92 13.35 6.24
C GLN A 320 26.50 12.78 4.94
N ALA A 321 25.64 12.45 3.97
CA ALA A 321 26.08 11.94 2.66
C ALA A 321 26.95 12.97 1.94
N LEU A 322 26.53 14.24 1.89
CA LEU A 322 27.34 15.32 1.29
C LEU A 322 28.69 15.50 1.99
N ALA A 323 28.70 15.53 3.32
CA ALA A 323 29.93 15.67 4.11
C ALA A 323 30.90 14.49 3.84
N ARG A 324 30.41 13.24 3.94
CA ARG A 324 31.23 12.04 3.67
C ARG A 324 31.80 11.99 2.25
N VAL A 325 31.03 12.47 1.26
CA VAL A 325 31.53 12.56 -0.12
C VAL A 325 32.62 13.61 -0.24
N GLY A 326 32.44 14.78 0.36
CA GLY A 326 33.48 15.83 0.40
C GLY A 326 34.78 15.33 1.04
N ASP A 327 34.69 14.69 2.19
CA ASP A 327 35.84 14.10 2.90
C ASP A 327 36.55 13.02 2.04
N LYS A 328 35.77 12.12 1.44
CA LYS A 328 36.26 11.03 0.60
C LYS A 328 36.96 11.57 -0.66
N MET A 329 36.39 12.59 -1.28
CA MET A 329 37.03 13.27 -2.43
C MET A 329 38.35 13.92 -2.03
N ASN A 330 38.39 14.64 -0.92
CA ASN A 330 39.61 15.26 -0.41
C ASN A 330 40.69 14.22 -0.05
N ALA A 331 40.30 13.11 0.60
CA ALA A 331 41.24 12.02 0.91
C ALA A 331 41.84 11.41 -0.36
N ARG A 332 41.03 11.15 -1.37
CA ARG A 332 41.47 10.60 -2.66
C ARG A 332 42.33 11.62 -3.43
N TYR A 333 41.96 12.89 -3.39
CA TYR A 333 42.74 13.96 -4.00
C TYR A 333 44.11 14.09 -3.35
N LYS A 334 44.20 14.04 -2.03
CA LYS A 334 45.47 14.03 -1.27
C LYS A 334 46.37 12.88 -1.72
N SER A 335 45.84 11.66 -1.74
CA SER A 335 46.59 10.48 -2.19
C SER A 335 47.09 10.61 -3.63
N TYR A 336 46.29 11.19 -4.54
CA TYR A 336 46.67 11.43 -5.92
C TYR A 336 47.81 12.50 -6.03
N GLN A 337 47.74 13.57 -5.23
CA GLN A 337 48.80 14.59 -5.19
C GLN A 337 50.12 14.00 -4.68
N GLU A 338 50.06 13.14 -3.66
CA GLU A 338 51.24 12.41 -3.14
C GLU A 338 51.86 11.52 -4.22
N LEU A 339 51.06 10.76 -4.97
CA LEU A 339 51.52 9.91 -6.08
C LEU A 339 52.18 10.71 -7.21
N THR A 340 51.74 11.93 -7.45
CA THR A 340 52.24 12.79 -8.54
C THR A 340 53.31 13.79 -8.09
N GLY A 341 53.70 13.77 -6.82
CA GLY A 341 54.70 14.67 -6.24
C GLY A 341 54.24 16.15 -6.20
N LYS A 342 52.92 16.38 -6.14
CA LYS A 342 52.33 17.72 -6.12
C LYS A 342 51.89 18.10 -4.71
N VAL A 343 51.78 19.39 -4.46
CA VAL A 343 51.26 19.92 -3.19
C VAL A 343 49.78 19.68 -3.10
N TYR A 344 49.32 19.16 -1.94
CA TYR A 344 47.93 19.02 -1.63
C TYR A 344 47.39 20.27 -0.95
N GLU A 345 46.32 20.80 -1.51
CA GLU A 345 45.50 21.83 -0.87
C GLU A 345 44.06 21.31 -0.77
N PRO A 346 43.45 21.24 0.43
CA PRO A 346 42.09 20.73 0.60
C PRO A 346 41.10 21.62 -0.16
N LYS A 347 40.10 20.96 -0.80
CA LYS A 347 38.99 21.67 -1.44
C LYS A 347 37.85 21.86 -0.48
N VAL A 348 37.31 23.07 -0.48
CA VAL A 348 36.08 23.39 0.26
C VAL A 348 34.92 23.31 -0.71
N TYR A 349 33.97 22.45 -0.39
CA TYR A 349 32.73 22.32 -1.17
C TYR A 349 31.59 23.00 -0.39
N GLU A 350 31.03 24.06 -0.94
CA GLU A 350 29.74 24.56 -0.47
C GLU A 350 28.68 23.57 -0.86
N THR A 351 27.89 23.07 0.10
CA THR A 351 26.85 22.07 -0.12
C THR A 351 25.60 22.43 0.66
N GLU A 352 24.43 22.06 0.16
CA GLU A 352 23.15 22.38 0.77
C GLU A 352 22.19 21.19 0.75
N VAL A 353 21.34 21.08 1.75
CA VAL A 353 20.19 20.18 1.76
C VAL A 353 18.92 21.03 1.92
N LEU A 354 17.96 20.81 1.05
CA LEU A 354 16.66 21.47 1.08
C LEU A 354 15.56 20.43 1.04
N THR A 355 14.45 20.74 1.68
CA THR A 355 13.18 20.08 1.39
C THR A 355 12.51 20.70 0.16
N TYR A 356 11.58 19.98 -0.45
CA TYR A 356 10.79 20.49 -1.57
C TYR A 356 10.05 21.79 -1.19
N GLY A 357 9.48 21.84 0.01
CA GLY A 357 8.78 23.03 0.49
C GLY A 357 9.70 24.25 0.66
N GLU A 358 10.92 24.07 1.15
CA GLU A 358 11.92 25.14 1.26
C GLU A 358 12.38 25.62 -0.10
N LEU A 359 12.62 24.70 -1.04
CA LEU A 359 12.97 25.04 -2.41
C LEU A 359 11.85 25.80 -3.11
N PHE A 360 10.60 25.34 -2.96
CA PHE A 360 9.43 26.01 -3.52
C PHE A 360 9.29 27.45 -3.00
N ASP A 361 9.42 27.65 -1.69
CA ASP A 361 9.33 28.97 -1.06
C ASP A 361 10.46 29.90 -1.55
N ARG A 362 11.68 29.36 -1.72
CA ARG A 362 12.84 30.10 -2.24
C ARG A 362 12.58 30.58 -3.67
N VAL A 363 12.10 29.69 -4.54
CA VAL A 363 11.78 30.05 -5.94
C VAL A 363 10.63 31.04 -6.00
N LYS A 364 9.57 30.82 -5.25
CA LYS A 364 8.38 31.66 -5.23
C LYS A 364 8.67 33.13 -4.89
N LYS A 365 9.65 33.39 -4.01
CA LYS A 365 10.05 34.76 -3.64
C LYS A 365 10.63 35.55 -4.80
N ASN A 366 11.26 34.90 -5.78
CA ASN A 366 12.04 35.54 -6.83
C ASN A 366 11.49 35.25 -8.24
N TYR A 367 10.42 34.43 -8.35
CA TYR A 367 9.84 34.06 -9.63
C TYR A 367 8.80 35.10 -10.06
N ASP A 368 9.02 35.65 -11.25
CA ASP A 368 8.08 36.62 -11.84
C ASP A 368 6.99 35.85 -12.61
N GLY A 369 5.80 35.78 -12.02
CA GLY A 369 4.65 35.07 -12.56
C GLY A 369 4.02 34.05 -11.61
N ASP A 370 3.12 33.23 -12.14
CA ASP A 370 2.45 32.16 -11.40
C ASP A 370 3.29 30.88 -11.44
N LEU A 371 4.07 30.65 -10.38
CA LEU A 371 4.92 29.47 -10.25
C LEU A 371 4.10 28.17 -10.24
N GLN A 372 2.98 28.15 -9.50
CA GLN A 372 2.13 26.95 -9.41
C GLN A 372 1.59 26.55 -10.78
N LYS A 373 1.08 27.52 -11.54
CA LYS A 373 0.60 27.29 -12.90
C LYS A 373 1.68 26.69 -13.79
N LYS A 374 2.93 27.21 -13.71
CA LYS A 374 4.05 26.65 -14.49
C LYS A 374 4.35 25.19 -14.13
N LEU A 375 4.32 24.84 -12.84
CA LEU A 375 4.54 23.45 -12.39
C LEU A 375 3.39 22.54 -12.82
N ASP A 376 2.15 23.05 -12.77
CA ASP A 376 0.96 22.33 -13.22
C ASP A 376 1.01 22.02 -14.72
N GLU A 377 1.38 23.00 -15.54
CA GLU A 377 1.54 22.83 -16.99
C GLU A 377 2.59 21.77 -17.33
N GLU A 378 3.73 21.80 -16.64
CA GLU A 378 4.77 20.79 -16.81
C GLU A 378 4.34 19.40 -16.34
N THR A 379 3.62 19.32 -15.22
CA THR A 379 3.02 18.07 -14.72
C THR A 379 2.10 17.44 -15.75
N GLU A 380 1.17 18.22 -16.33
CA GLU A 380 0.23 17.73 -17.35
C GLU A 380 0.96 17.34 -18.64
N ARG A 381 1.98 18.07 -19.04
CA ARG A 381 2.81 17.70 -20.20
C ARG A 381 3.50 16.35 -20.02
N LEU A 382 4.09 16.11 -18.86
CA LEU A 382 4.76 14.85 -18.53
C LEU A 382 3.77 13.69 -18.39
N ARG A 383 2.62 13.94 -17.76
CA ARG A 383 1.53 12.95 -17.67
C ARG A 383 1.01 12.56 -19.06
N GLY A 384 0.79 13.53 -19.93
CA GLY A 384 0.38 13.28 -21.32
C GLY A 384 1.40 12.49 -22.15
N ALA A 385 2.67 12.51 -21.74
CA ALA A 385 3.74 11.69 -22.33
C ALA A 385 3.85 10.27 -21.71
N GLY A 386 2.97 9.91 -20.77
CA GLY A 386 3.00 8.60 -20.11
C GLY A 386 4.13 8.44 -19.08
N THR A 387 4.66 9.54 -18.55
CA THR A 387 5.74 9.50 -17.57
C THR A 387 5.21 9.00 -16.22
N ASP A 388 5.97 8.11 -15.57
CA ASP A 388 5.66 7.61 -14.23
C ASP A 388 5.57 8.74 -13.19
N SER A 389 4.63 8.66 -12.24
CA SER A 389 4.35 9.75 -11.27
C SER A 389 5.56 10.13 -10.41
N ARG A 390 6.43 9.17 -10.07
CA ARG A 390 7.68 9.42 -9.31
C ARG A 390 8.71 10.15 -10.14
N GLU A 391 8.78 9.84 -11.43
CA GLU A 391 9.61 10.58 -12.39
C GLU A 391 9.07 11.99 -12.61
N ILE A 392 7.76 12.18 -12.67
CA ILE A 392 7.16 13.52 -12.75
C ILE A 392 7.54 14.32 -11.50
N SER A 393 7.40 13.75 -10.30
CA SER A 393 7.81 14.42 -9.05
C SER A 393 9.29 14.84 -9.06
N MET A 394 10.15 13.98 -9.60
CA MET A 394 11.58 14.27 -9.77
C MET A 394 11.82 15.41 -10.78
N GLU A 395 11.18 15.37 -11.94
CA GLU A 395 11.35 16.40 -12.97
C GLU A 395 10.83 17.77 -12.50
N ILE A 396 9.73 17.81 -11.75
CA ILE A 396 9.22 19.04 -11.12
C ILE A 396 10.22 19.58 -10.08
N THR A 397 10.82 18.70 -9.28
CA THR A 397 11.85 19.09 -8.31
C THR A 397 13.11 19.60 -9.02
N ARG A 398 13.50 18.98 -10.13
CA ARG A 398 14.60 19.43 -10.99
C ARG A 398 14.32 20.81 -11.57
N LEU A 399 13.13 21.02 -12.14
CA LEU A 399 12.71 22.32 -12.69
C LEU A 399 12.78 23.42 -11.62
N LEU A 400 12.26 23.16 -10.41
CA LEU A 400 12.38 24.11 -9.29
C LEU A 400 13.83 24.42 -8.93
N THR A 401 14.70 23.40 -8.95
CA THR A 401 16.13 23.59 -8.66
C THR A 401 16.80 24.45 -9.74
N GLU A 402 16.45 24.28 -11.00
CA GLU A 402 16.92 25.15 -12.10
C GLU A 402 16.44 26.59 -11.92
N LEU A 403 15.14 26.78 -11.62
CA LEU A 403 14.55 28.12 -11.39
C LEU A 403 15.12 28.83 -10.15
N SER A 404 15.60 28.07 -9.17
CA SER A 404 16.22 28.66 -7.97
C SER A 404 17.56 29.33 -8.21
N GLY A 405 18.23 29.01 -9.33
CA GLY A 405 19.56 29.49 -9.65
C GLY A 405 20.69 28.91 -8.80
N ILE A 406 20.46 27.87 -8.01
CA ILE A 406 21.49 27.19 -7.18
C ILE A 406 22.54 26.59 -8.10
N ARG A 407 23.83 26.93 -7.84
CA ARG A 407 24.98 26.48 -8.63
C ARG A 407 25.92 25.53 -7.87
N HIS A 408 25.82 25.48 -6.55
CA HIS A 408 26.60 24.55 -5.71
C HIS A 408 25.87 23.18 -5.59
N PRO A 409 26.57 22.12 -5.18
CA PRO A 409 25.97 20.83 -4.92
C PRO A 409 24.81 20.90 -3.91
N VAL A 410 23.67 20.35 -4.28
CA VAL A 410 22.48 20.36 -3.43
C VAL A 410 21.74 19.03 -3.49
N ILE A 411 21.21 18.61 -2.36
CA ILE A 411 20.21 17.54 -2.28
C ILE A 411 18.85 18.18 -1.99
N VAL A 412 17.85 17.86 -2.79
CA VAL A 412 16.46 18.21 -2.50
C VAL A 412 15.70 16.95 -2.10
N PHE A 413 15.24 16.94 -0.86
CA PHE A 413 14.37 15.90 -0.32
C PHE A 413 12.91 16.18 -0.66
N PHE A 414 12.16 15.16 -1.08
CA PHE A 414 10.71 15.24 -1.30
C PHE A 414 10.05 13.88 -1.12
N PHE A 415 8.72 13.88 -0.99
CA PHE A 415 7.91 12.67 -1.08
C PHE A 415 7.29 12.51 -2.47
N ALA A 416 7.07 11.26 -2.88
CA ALA A 416 6.35 10.89 -4.09
C ALA A 416 5.34 9.77 -3.81
N ALA A 417 4.44 9.50 -4.76
CA ALA A 417 3.44 8.44 -4.68
C ALA A 417 4.08 7.03 -4.68
N PRO A 418 3.44 6.05 -4.00
CA PRO A 418 2.26 6.20 -3.15
C PRO A 418 2.61 6.65 -1.71
N TYR A 419 1.65 7.24 -1.04
CA TYR A 419 1.61 7.42 0.40
C TYR A 419 0.48 6.55 0.97
N CYS A 420 0.78 5.70 1.93
CA CYS A 420 -0.22 4.94 2.65
C CYS A 420 -0.18 5.39 4.11
N PRO A 421 -1.29 5.86 4.67
CA PRO A 421 -1.37 6.17 6.09
C PRO A 421 -1.12 4.93 6.94
N HIS A 422 -0.46 5.09 8.07
CA HIS A 422 -0.45 4.07 9.12
C HIS A 422 -1.65 4.25 10.04
N ASN A 423 -2.16 3.15 10.52
CA ASN A 423 -3.19 3.16 11.56
C ASN A 423 -3.14 1.89 12.40
N THR A 424 -3.62 2.00 13.63
CA THR A 424 -3.90 0.84 14.49
C THR A 424 -4.93 1.22 15.54
N LEU A 425 -5.39 0.27 16.33
CA LEU A 425 -6.17 0.55 17.53
C LEU A 425 -5.21 0.99 18.64
N LYS A 426 -5.23 2.30 18.96
CA LYS A 426 -4.32 2.90 19.94
C LYS A 426 -4.73 2.54 21.37
N HIS A 427 -3.81 2.01 22.16
CA HIS A 427 -4.06 1.63 23.57
C HIS A 427 -4.27 2.85 24.49
N GLU A 428 -3.74 4.01 24.12
CA GLU A 428 -3.92 5.27 24.83
C GLU A 428 -5.27 5.95 24.56
N ILE A 429 -6.05 5.50 23.59
CA ILE A 429 -7.40 5.99 23.26
C ILE A 429 -8.45 5.01 23.83
N PRO A 430 -9.26 5.41 24.84
CA PRO A 430 -10.13 4.47 25.56
C PRO A 430 -11.10 3.67 24.66
N GLU A 431 -11.66 4.31 23.63
CA GLU A 431 -12.60 3.67 22.71
C GLU A 431 -11.90 2.63 21.81
N GLU A 432 -10.68 2.92 21.38
CA GLU A 432 -9.88 2.03 20.55
C GLU A 432 -9.33 0.85 21.35
N GLU A 433 -8.88 1.12 22.58
CA GLU A 433 -8.48 0.07 23.53
C GLU A 433 -9.65 -0.87 23.87
N ALA A 434 -10.85 -0.33 24.04
CA ALA A 434 -12.04 -1.15 24.28
C ALA A 434 -12.36 -2.04 23.05
N CYS A 435 -12.20 -1.51 21.84
CA CYS A 435 -12.34 -2.27 20.60
C CYS A 435 -11.27 -3.38 20.51
N TYR A 436 -10.01 -3.05 20.75
CA TYR A 436 -8.91 -4.03 20.76
C TYR A 436 -9.16 -5.17 21.75
N ARG A 437 -9.53 -4.85 22.99
CA ARG A 437 -9.85 -5.87 24.01
C ARG A 437 -11.02 -6.75 23.60
N LYS A 438 -12.03 -6.15 22.96
CA LYS A 438 -13.18 -6.92 22.48
C LYS A 438 -12.80 -7.90 21.38
N LEU A 439 -11.93 -7.49 20.45
CA LEU A 439 -11.38 -8.37 19.40
C LEU A 439 -10.52 -9.48 20.01
N ALA A 440 -9.70 -9.17 21.01
CA ALA A 440 -8.90 -10.16 21.73
C ALA A 440 -9.76 -11.19 22.46
N GLU A 441 -10.87 -10.77 23.10
CA GLU A 441 -11.86 -11.67 23.69
C GLU A 441 -12.48 -12.59 22.63
N ILE A 442 -12.92 -12.02 21.50
CA ILE A 442 -13.50 -12.76 20.37
C ILE A 442 -12.51 -13.83 19.88
N ALA A 443 -11.26 -13.45 19.62
CA ALA A 443 -10.23 -14.36 19.16
C ALA A 443 -9.95 -15.50 20.15
N ALA A 444 -9.85 -15.17 21.44
CA ALA A 444 -9.60 -16.16 22.48
C ALA A 444 -10.78 -17.13 22.71
N GLU A 445 -12.01 -16.62 22.66
CA GLU A 445 -13.22 -17.43 22.82
C GLU A 445 -13.43 -18.33 21.60
N PHE A 446 -13.32 -17.76 20.40
CA PHE A 446 -13.51 -18.50 19.15
C PHE A 446 -12.38 -19.52 18.91
N GLY A 447 -11.14 -19.20 19.27
CA GLY A 447 -10.01 -20.13 19.21
C GLY A 447 -10.26 -21.42 19.98
N LYS A 448 -10.84 -21.31 21.19
CA LYS A 448 -11.23 -22.49 21.99
C LYS A 448 -12.34 -23.32 21.32
N GLN A 449 -13.28 -22.67 20.60
CA GLN A 449 -14.38 -23.35 19.92
C GLN A 449 -13.94 -24.03 18.62
N SER A 450 -13.00 -23.42 17.90
CA SER A 450 -12.52 -23.88 16.59
C SER A 450 -11.27 -24.75 16.66
N ASN A 451 -10.64 -24.86 17.82
CA ASN A 451 -9.33 -25.50 18.02
C ASN A 451 -8.22 -24.82 17.19
N GLU A 452 -8.35 -23.52 16.97
CA GLU A 452 -7.34 -22.68 16.31
C GLU A 452 -6.64 -21.79 17.34
N THR A 453 -5.39 -21.43 17.05
CA THR A 453 -4.63 -20.45 17.85
C THR A 453 -4.61 -19.12 17.10
N TYR A 454 -5.10 -18.07 17.75
CA TYR A 454 -5.09 -16.70 17.21
C TYR A 454 -4.12 -15.82 17.98
N GLU A 455 -3.43 -14.95 17.26
CA GLU A 455 -2.60 -13.88 17.83
C GLU A 455 -3.01 -12.55 17.18
N LEU A 456 -3.18 -11.51 18.02
CA LEU A 456 -3.46 -10.16 17.56
C LEU A 456 -2.15 -9.39 17.40
N ASN A 457 -1.89 -8.95 16.18
CA ASN A 457 -0.84 -8.00 15.84
C ASN A 457 -1.44 -6.65 15.48
N GLN A 458 -0.71 -5.58 15.73
CA GLN A 458 -1.23 -4.23 15.52
C GLN A 458 -1.13 -3.79 14.06
N PHE A 459 -0.17 -4.31 13.30
CA PHE A 459 0.06 -3.86 11.94
C PHE A 459 0.11 -5.04 10.96
N PHE A 460 -0.77 -4.99 9.98
CA PHE A 460 -0.62 -5.84 8.80
C PHE A 460 0.72 -5.52 8.14
N PRO A 461 1.57 -6.53 7.84
CA PRO A 461 2.96 -6.29 7.49
C PRO A 461 3.19 -5.79 6.06
N SER A 462 2.14 -5.81 5.23
CA SER A 462 2.14 -5.34 3.84
C SER A 462 1.23 -4.13 3.68
N LEU A 463 1.22 -3.53 2.50
CA LEU A 463 0.25 -2.50 2.18
C LEU A 463 -1.14 -3.11 2.11
N THR A 464 -2.16 -2.32 2.40
CA THR A 464 -3.56 -2.76 2.35
C THR A 464 -4.49 -1.57 2.23
N ASP A 465 -5.64 -1.77 1.62
CA ASP A 465 -6.73 -0.81 1.54
C ASP A 465 -7.22 -0.32 2.92
N SER A 466 -7.06 -1.13 3.97
CA SER A 466 -7.37 -0.74 5.36
C SER A 466 -6.62 0.50 5.84
N SER A 467 -5.45 0.80 5.25
CA SER A 467 -4.66 2.00 5.54
C SER A 467 -5.45 3.31 5.36
N TYR A 468 -6.46 3.30 4.47
CA TYR A 468 -7.20 4.51 4.10
C TYR A 468 -8.51 4.72 4.87
N LEU A 469 -8.84 3.83 5.82
CA LEU A 469 -10.09 3.91 6.59
C LEU A 469 -9.94 4.68 7.91
N LYS A 470 -8.71 4.76 8.43
CA LYS A 470 -8.35 5.47 9.67
C LYS A 470 -6.99 6.13 9.50
N ILE A 471 -6.79 7.31 10.06
CA ILE A 471 -5.53 8.04 10.01
C ILE A 471 -5.12 8.47 11.41
N ASP A 472 -3.97 7.99 11.86
CA ASP A 472 -3.39 8.34 13.16
C ASP A 472 -2.52 9.61 13.11
N ASP A 473 -2.16 10.06 11.90
CA ASP A 473 -1.34 11.25 11.71
C ASP A 473 -1.98 12.53 12.26
N SER A 474 -1.19 13.35 12.93
CA SER A 474 -1.58 14.70 13.34
C SER A 474 -1.78 15.63 12.14
N ASP A 475 -2.54 16.72 12.33
CA ASP A 475 -2.73 17.74 11.29
C ASP A 475 -1.39 18.35 10.84
N GLN A 476 -0.42 18.46 11.76
CA GLN A 476 0.93 18.93 11.46
C GLN A 476 1.70 17.92 10.60
N SER A 477 1.54 16.62 10.87
CA SER A 477 2.13 15.57 10.05
C SER A 477 1.58 15.61 8.63
N ILE A 478 0.26 15.70 8.48
CA ILE A 478 -0.42 15.83 7.19
C ILE A 478 0.04 17.08 6.43
N ALA A 479 0.14 18.22 7.11
CA ALA A 479 0.61 19.46 6.50
C ALA A 479 2.08 19.34 6.03
N CYS A 480 2.94 18.70 6.83
CA CYS A 480 4.32 18.44 6.47
C CYS A 480 4.45 17.52 5.25
N LEU A 481 3.64 16.45 5.20
CA LEU A 481 3.56 15.57 4.03
C LEU A 481 3.21 16.37 2.76
N LYS A 482 2.07 17.07 2.77
CA LYS A 482 1.57 17.84 1.63
C LYS A 482 2.57 18.88 1.15
N ARG A 483 3.21 19.58 2.09
CA ARG A 483 4.22 20.61 1.80
C ARG A 483 5.45 20.06 1.07
N ASN A 484 5.86 18.83 1.41
CA ASN A 484 7.06 18.21 0.87
C ASN A 484 6.79 17.12 -0.18
N PHE A 485 5.53 16.97 -0.61
CA PHE A 485 5.14 16.05 -1.66
C PHE A 485 5.01 16.83 -2.97
N ALA A 486 5.90 16.56 -3.94
CA ALA A 486 5.91 17.27 -5.20
C ALA A 486 4.59 17.06 -5.96
N GLN A 487 3.82 18.14 -6.14
CA GLN A 487 2.53 18.14 -6.85
C GLN A 487 1.48 17.19 -6.25
N TYR A 488 1.35 17.16 -4.90
CA TYR A 488 0.44 16.29 -4.16
C TYR A 488 -0.97 16.26 -4.76
N ASP A 489 -1.60 17.43 -4.91
CA ASP A 489 -2.99 17.54 -5.36
C ASP A 489 -3.22 17.09 -6.82
N LYS A 490 -2.15 16.99 -7.61
CA LYS A 490 -2.19 16.58 -9.02
C LYS A 490 -1.82 15.11 -9.22
N LEU A 491 -0.82 14.63 -8.48
CA LEU A 491 -0.25 13.31 -8.71
C LEU A 491 -0.84 12.23 -7.81
N TYR A 492 -1.21 12.60 -6.57
CA TYR A 492 -1.69 11.62 -5.59
C TYR A 492 -2.52 12.28 -4.47
N ALA A 493 -3.68 12.79 -4.81
CA ALA A 493 -4.56 13.46 -3.86
C ALA A 493 -5.33 12.45 -2.99
N VAL A 494 -4.82 12.15 -1.79
CA VAL A 494 -5.52 11.35 -0.78
C VAL A 494 -6.40 12.28 0.08
N PRO A 495 -7.71 12.00 0.27
CA PRO A 495 -8.62 12.87 1.02
C PRO A 495 -8.45 12.70 2.54
N LEU A 496 -7.26 12.98 3.06
CA LEU A 496 -6.82 12.69 4.43
C LEU A 496 -7.75 13.28 5.50
N GLU A 497 -8.24 14.51 5.31
CA GLU A 497 -9.17 15.16 6.24
C GLU A 497 -10.51 14.40 6.37
N ARG A 498 -10.98 13.83 5.27
CA ARG A 498 -12.24 13.07 5.22
C ARG A 498 -12.07 11.71 5.86
N MET A 499 -10.96 11.02 5.58
CA MET A 499 -10.59 9.75 6.20
C MET A 499 -10.47 9.92 7.72
N LYS A 500 -9.79 10.98 8.17
CA LYS A 500 -9.66 11.33 9.58
C LYS A 500 -11.01 11.59 10.25
N LYS A 501 -11.96 12.19 9.52
CA LYS A 501 -13.32 12.42 10.03
C LYS A 501 -14.15 11.14 10.13
N LEU A 502 -14.01 10.22 9.18
CA LEU A 502 -14.68 8.92 9.20
C LEU A 502 -14.12 8.03 10.32
N ASN A 503 -12.81 8.01 10.49
CA ASN A 503 -12.07 7.32 11.55
C ASN A 503 -12.60 5.92 11.83
N ILE A 504 -12.62 5.07 10.79
CA ILE A 504 -13.20 3.72 10.86
C ILE A 504 -12.14 2.73 11.32
N PRO A 505 -12.25 2.13 12.52
CA PRO A 505 -11.35 1.07 12.94
C PRO A 505 -11.33 -0.06 11.93
N ALA A 506 -10.14 -0.53 11.53
CA ALA A 506 -9.99 -1.58 10.54
C ALA A 506 -9.22 -2.76 11.10
N VAL A 507 -9.69 -3.98 10.79
CA VAL A 507 -9.02 -5.23 11.16
C VAL A 507 -8.92 -6.14 9.94
N ASN A 508 -7.90 -6.99 9.92
CA ASN A 508 -7.76 -8.02 8.90
C ASN A 508 -8.03 -9.40 9.49
N PHE A 509 -9.06 -10.07 8.97
CA PHE A 509 -9.38 -11.49 9.19
C PHE A 509 -9.17 -12.23 7.88
N GLY A 510 -7.92 -12.62 7.58
CA GLY A 510 -7.55 -13.09 6.26
C GLY A 510 -7.74 -14.57 5.99
N CYS A 511 -7.89 -14.91 4.71
CA CYS A 511 -7.70 -16.27 4.25
C CYS A 511 -6.29 -16.76 4.58
N TRP A 512 -6.16 -18.01 5.08
CA TRP A 512 -4.87 -18.62 5.32
C TRP A 512 -4.27 -19.13 4.02
N GLY A 513 -3.13 -18.61 3.65
CA GLY A 513 -2.47 -18.98 2.42
C GLY A 513 -0.97 -18.83 2.47
N LYS A 514 -0.32 -19.15 1.37
CA LYS A 514 1.13 -19.07 1.22
C LYS A 514 1.48 -18.55 -0.17
N ASP A 515 2.66 -17.97 -0.29
CA ASP A 515 3.27 -17.56 -1.55
C ASP A 515 2.43 -16.58 -2.39
N ALA A 516 1.71 -15.65 -1.74
CA ALA A 516 1.13 -14.52 -2.44
C ALA A 516 2.18 -13.85 -3.36
N HIS A 517 1.78 -13.44 -4.57
CA HIS A 517 2.65 -12.88 -5.62
C HIS A 517 3.68 -13.86 -6.20
N ARG A 518 3.57 -15.17 -5.91
CA ARG A 518 4.42 -16.22 -6.48
C ARG A 518 3.62 -17.23 -7.29
N TRP A 519 4.26 -17.91 -8.23
CA TRP A 519 3.65 -18.95 -9.08
C TRP A 519 3.08 -20.14 -8.30
N THR A 520 3.45 -20.26 -7.03
CA THR A 520 2.95 -21.27 -6.08
C THR A 520 1.91 -20.72 -5.12
N GLU A 521 1.33 -19.56 -5.43
CA GLU A 521 0.26 -18.97 -4.63
C GLU A 521 -0.86 -19.97 -4.37
N ARG A 522 -1.20 -20.14 -3.08
CA ARG A 522 -2.18 -21.13 -2.64
C ARG A 522 -2.96 -20.71 -1.41
N VAL A 523 -4.23 -21.11 -1.35
CA VAL A 523 -5.14 -20.88 -0.23
C VAL A 523 -5.50 -22.19 0.46
N HIS A 524 -5.45 -22.22 1.79
CA HIS A 524 -5.82 -23.36 2.61
C HIS A 524 -7.35 -23.43 2.81
N VAL A 525 -7.96 -24.41 2.22
CA VAL A 525 -9.44 -24.57 2.14
C VAL A 525 -10.09 -24.76 3.49
N PRO A 526 -9.64 -25.69 4.40
CA PRO A 526 -10.31 -25.93 5.66
C PRO A 526 -10.43 -24.67 6.52
N TYR A 527 -9.33 -23.93 6.71
CA TYR A 527 -9.38 -22.71 7.48
C TYR A 527 -10.17 -21.61 6.78
N SER A 528 -9.80 -21.31 5.52
CA SER A 528 -10.31 -20.12 4.82
C SER A 528 -11.80 -20.21 4.49
N PHE A 529 -12.34 -21.42 4.24
CA PHE A 529 -13.71 -21.57 3.75
C PHE A 529 -14.65 -22.29 4.72
N GLU A 530 -14.12 -22.79 5.87
CA GLU A 530 -14.96 -23.37 6.92
C GLU A 530 -14.81 -22.62 8.25
N VAL A 531 -13.57 -22.31 8.67
CA VAL A 531 -13.32 -21.69 9.98
C VAL A 531 -13.51 -20.18 9.94
N LEU A 532 -12.90 -19.52 8.94
CA LEU A 532 -12.90 -18.06 8.82
C LEU A 532 -14.33 -17.46 8.69
N PRO A 533 -15.25 -18.00 7.85
CA PRO A 533 -16.63 -17.50 7.83
C PRO A 533 -17.32 -17.56 9.19
N ARG A 534 -17.03 -18.59 9.99
CA ARG A 534 -17.55 -18.72 11.35
C ARG A 534 -16.95 -17.71 12.31
N LEU A 535 -15.64 -17.40 12.20
CA LEU A 535 -15.02 -16.33 12.97
C LEU A 535 -15.64 -14.97 12.66
N ILE A 536 -15.86 -14.67 11.39
CA ILE A 536 -16.48 -13.40 10.96
C ILE A 536 -17.91 -13.33 11.49
N THR A 537 -18.69 -14.41 11.37
CA THR A 537 -20.05 -14.50 11.92
C THR A 537 -20.07 -14.28 13.43
N TYR A 538 -19.20 -14.97 14.15
CA TYR A 538 -19.06 -14.82 15.61
C TYR A 538 -18.68 -13.38 16.00
N THR A 539 -17.86 -12.72 15.18
CA THR A 539 -17.51 -11.32 15.37
C THR A 539 -18.74 -10.41 15.20
N PHE A 540 -19.58 -10.66 14.19
CA PHE A 540 -20.84 -9.93 14.02
C PHE A 540 -21.75 -10.11 15.24
N GLU A 541 -21.94 -11.35 15.73
CA GLU A 541 -22.74 -11.63 16.92
C GLU A 541 -22.26 -10.83 18.15
N LYS A 542 -20.96 -10.84 18.39
CA LYS A 542 -20.37 -10.15 19.54
C LYS A 542 -20.43 -8.63 19.46
N LEU A 543 -20.33 -8.06 18.26
CA LEU A 543 -20.34 -6.60 18.06
C LEU A 543 -21.76 -6.04 17.93
N PHE A 544 -22.68 -6.80 17.34
CA PHE A 544 -24.09 -6.43 17.28
C PHE A 544 -24.87 -6.83 18.55
N HIS A 545 -24.28 -7.67 19.42
CA HIS A 545 -24.91 -8.27 20.60
C HIS A 545 -26.16 -9.10 20.30
N GLU A 546 -26.14 -9.80 19.15
CA GLU A 546 -27.23 -10.63 18.65
C GLU A 546 -26.68 -11.84 17.89
N GLU A 547 -27.35 -12.98 17.99
CA GLU A 547 -27.01 -14.18 17.22
C GLU A 547 -27.16 -13.93 15.71
N VAL A 548 -26.21 -14.37 14.92
CA VAL A 548 -26.25 -14.31 13.46
C VAL A 548 -26.33 -15.74 12.90
N VAL A 549 -27.40 -16.04 12.20
CA VAL A 549 -27.62 -17.34 11.57
C VAL A 549 -27.31 -17.25 10.09
N LEU A 550 -26.25 -17.95 9.64
CA LEU A 550 -25.85 -18.08 8.25
C LEU A 550 -26.35 -19.35 7.59
#